data_fe123cd32ae28fe66b3d860cf9f70686
#
_entry.id   fe123cd32ae28fe66b3d860cf9f70686
#
_cell.length_a   1.000
_cell.length_b   1.000
_cell.length_c   1.000
_cell.angle_alpha   90.00
_cell.angle_beta   90.00
_cell.angle_gamma   90.00
#
_symmetry.space_group_name_H-M   'P 1'
#
loop_
_entity.id
_entity.type
_entity.pdbx_description
1 polymer ?
#
loop_
_entity_poly.entity_id
_entity_poly.type
_entity_poly.pdbx_seq_one_letter_code
_entity_poly.pdbx_strand_id
1 'polypeptide(L)'
;MDMQNPTNRGPLYVFEGIWPTLHESVFIAPTAAVIGNVTIGEQSNIWYHCVLRGDSNFITIGKRVNIQDGTIVHVNAGKEPTIIGDDVTVGHAAIVHACTLMDRAFVGMGATVLDGAVIEEGGVIAAGSVLPPGKRIGAMELWMGNPAKLVRVLTEEQRAGFDRTAKNYVQLAGRHKLSLAGG
;
A
#
# COMPACT_ATOMS: atom_id res chain seq x y z
N MET A 1 4.52 -16.62 25.78
CA MET A 1 3.95 -15.64 24.82
C MET A 1 4.93 -14.49 24.73
N ASP A 2 5.96 -14.64 23.91
CA ASP A 2 6.93 -13.56 23.70
C ASP A 2 6.38 -12.61 22.66
N MET A 3 5.77 -11.55 23.13
CA MET A 3 5.47 -10.40 22.29
C MET A 3 6.76 -9.58 22.16
N GLN A 4 7.62 -9.96 21.22
CA GLN A 4 8.69 -9.09 20.77
C GLN A 4 8.08 -7.95 19.96
N ASN A 5 7.48 -7.01 20.65
CA ASN A 5 7.15 -5.72 20.10
C ASN A 5 8.17 -4.71 20.66
N PRO A 6 9.27 -4.45 19.96
CA PRO A 6 10.12 -3.34 20.35
C PRO A 6 9.34 -2.05 20.08
N THR A 7 8.88 -1.45 21.14
CA THR A 7 8.43 -0.07 21.34
C THR A 7 8.30 0.76 20.05
N ASN A 8 7.08 1.19 19.73
CA ASN A 8 6.67 2.13 18.67
C ASN A 8 6.37 1.54 17.28
N ARG A 9 6.09 0.25 17.15
CA ARG A 9 5.50 -0.33 15.93
C ARG A 9 4.13 -0.90 16.25
N GLY A 10 3.20 -0.78 15.30
CA GLY A 10 1.92 -1.47 15.34
C GLY A 10 2.08 -3.01 15.37
N PRO A 11 1.06 -3.76 15.77
CA PRO A 11 1.15 -5.19 16.01
C PRO A 11 1.45 -5.97 14.72
N LEU A 12 2.39 -6.90 14.84
CA LEU A 12 2.71 -7.92 13.84
C LEU A 12 2.15 -9.26 14.34
N TYR A 13 1.54 -10.00 13.43
CA TYR A 13 0.93 -11.29 13.75
C TYR A 13 1.52 -12.41 12.90
N VAL A 14 1.83 -13.52 13.56
CA VAL A 14 2.20 -14.76 12.88
C VAL A 14 0.96 -15.41 12.28
N PHE A 15 1.10 -16.01 11.12
CA PHE A 15 0.13 -16.92 10.54
C PHE A 15 0.85 -18.19 10.06
N GLU A 16 0.43 -19.37 10.53
CA GLU A 16 1.05 -20.68 10.22
C GLU A 16 2.58 -20.70 10.35
N GLY A 17 3.09 -20.05 11.39
CA GLY A 17 4.53 -19.97 11.67
C GLY A 17 5.30 -18.91 10.88
N ILE A 18 4.64 -18.20 9.94
CA ILE A 18 5.26 -17.15 9.12
C ILE A 18 5.00 -15.78 9.76
N TRP A 19 6.08 -15.05 10.03
CA TRP A 19 6.05 -13.68 10.52
C TRP A 19 6.27 -12.67 9.38
N PRO A 20 5.69 -11.48 9.46
CA PRO A 20 6.04 -10.39 8.56
C PRO A 20 7.53 -10.02 8.63
N THR A 21 8.12 -9.73 7.48
CA THR A 21 9.51 -9.29 7.33
C THR A 21 9.55 -7.81 6.97
N LEU A 22 10.18 -7.00 7.81
CA LEU A 22 10.20 -5.55 7.66
C LEU A 22 11.64 -5.02 7.65
N HIS A 23 11.91 -4.05 6.77
CA HIS A 23 13.12 -3.24 6.93
C HIS A 23 13.04 -2.40 8.23
N GLU A 24 14.15 -2.15 8.89
CA GLU A 24 14.20 -1.46 10.20
C GLU A 24 13.60 -0.03 10.18
N SER A 25 13.68 0.64 9.03
CA SER A 25 13.15 1.99 8.85
C SER A 25 11.63 2.06 8.67
N VAL A 26 10.94 0.93 8.50
CA VAL A 26 9.48 0.89 8.29
C VAL A 26 8.73 1.49 9.48
N PHE A 27 7.70 2.27 9.19
CA PHE A 27 6.74 2.75 10.19
C PHE A 27 5.45 1.95 10.10
N ILE A 28 5.03 1.35 11.21
CA ILE A 28 3.70 0.74 11.37
C ILE A 28 2.99 1.50 12.48
N ALA A 29 1.88 2.16 12.16
CA ALA A 29 1.07 2.87 13.15
C ALA A 29 0.51 1.91 14.23
N PRO A 30 0.36 2.33 15.49
CA PRO A 30 -0.01 1.44 16.61
C PRO A 30 -1.29 0.63 16.43
N THR A 31 -2.23 1.08 15.59
CA THR A 31 -3.51 0.40 15.34
C THR A 31 -3.57 -0.32 13.98
N ALA A 32 -2.47 -0.31 13.21
CA ALA A 32 -2.38 -1.10 11.99
C ALA A 32 -2.03 -2.55 12.33
N ALA A 33 -2.49 -3.51 11.53
CA ALA A 33 -2.20 -4.93 11.69
C ALA A 33 -1.50 -5.48 10.44
N VAL A 34 -0.34 -6.14 10.63
CA VAL A 34 0.39 -6.82 9.57
C VAL A 34 0.50 -8.30 9.92
N ILE A 35 0.00 -9.19 9.06
CA ILE A 35 -0.28 -10.58 9.38
C ILE A 35 0.34 -11.51 8.34
N GLY A 36 1.13 -12.49 8.78
CA GLY A 36 1.62 -13.59 7.95
C GLY A 36 2.71 -13.21 6.95
N ASN A 37 2.63 -13.73 5.74
CA ASN A 37 3.65 -13.60 4.68
C ASN A 37 3.61 -12.21 4.01
N VAL A 38 4.11 -11.21 4.73
CA VAL A 38 4.17 -9.82 4.26
C VAL A 38 5.61 -9.33 4.36
N THR A 39 6.15 -8.83 3.24
CA THR A 39 7.48 -8.19 3.19
C THR A 39 7.33 -6.71 2.90
N ILE A 40 8.00 -5.85 3.68
CA ILE A 40 7.90 -4.38 3.53
C ILE A 40 9.29 -3.76 3.47
N GLY A 41 9.55 -3.03 2.38
CA GLY A 41 10.81 -2.38 2.08
C GLY A 41 11.05 -1.08 2.83
N GLU A 42 12.25 -0.54 2.62
CA GLU A 42 12.83 0.63 3.28
C GLU A 42 11.92 1.86 3.23
N GLN A 43 11.80 2.59 4.35
CA GLN A 43 11.05 3.86 4.51
C GLN A 43 9.56 3.79 4.16
N SER A 44 9.02 2.59 3.95
CA SER A 44 7.58 2.42 3.77
C SER A 44 6.84 2.62 5.08
N ASN A 45 5.57 3.04 4.97
CA ASN A 45 4.80 3.46 6.15
C ASN A 45 3.34 3.00 6.02
N ILE A 46 2.87 2.32 7.06
CA ILE A 46 1.53 1.76 7.18
C ILE A 46 0.79 2.51 8.28
N TRP A 47 -0.29 3.16 7.91
CA TRP A 47 -0.99 4.11 8.77
C TRP A 47 -2.08 3.47 9.61
N TYR A 48 -2.76 4.27 10.41
CA TYR A 48 -3.69 3.79 11.41
C TYR A 48 -4.85 2.98 10.81
N HIS A 49 -5.22 1.91 11.49
CA HIS A 49 -6.33 1.00 11.13
C HIS A 49 -6.16 0.28 9.77
N CYS A 50 -4.96 0.28 9.20
CA CYS A 50 -4.67 -0.57 8.04
C CYS A 50 -4.61 -2.05 8.45
N VAL A 51 -5.05 -2.92 7.54
CA VAL A 51 -4.86 -4.37 7.66
C VAL A 51 -4.16 -4.90 6.42
N LEU A 52 -2.97 -5.48 6.62
CA LEU A 52 -2.20 -6.16 5.59
C LEU A 52 -2.17 -7.65 5.95
N ARG A 53 -2.87 -8.49 5.18
CA ARG A 53 -3.02 -9.91 5.54
C ARG A 53 -2.56 -10.83 4.40
N GLY A 54 -1.34 -11.38 4.56
CA GLY A 54 -0.73 -12.38 3.68
C GLY A 54 -0.86 -13.78 4.28
N ASP A 55 -2.06 -14.32 4.31
CA ASP A 55 -2.36 -15.63 4.89
C ASP A 55 -2.41 -16.76 3.85
N SER A 56 -3.11 -16.55 2.76
CA SER A 56 -3.31 -17.57 1.70
C SER A 56 -2.38 -17.37 0.49
N ASN A 57 -1.63 -16.30 0.47
CA ASN A 57 -0.57 -15.96 -0.49
C ASN A 57 0.35 -14.89 0.14
N PHE A 58 1.28 -14.30 -0.62
CA PHE A 58 2.20 -13.29 -0.10
C PHE A 58 1.85 -11.85 -0.52
N ILE A 59 2.27 -10.89 0.31
CA ILE A 59 2.26 -9.47 0.00
C ILE A 59 3.72 -8.98 -0.03
N THR A 60 4.11 -8.32 -1.12
CA THR A 60 5.39 -7.64 -1.20
C THR A 60 5.17 -6.15 -1.40
N ILE A 61 5.78 -5.33 -0.55
CA ILE A 61 5.73 -3.87 -0.60
C ILE A 61 7.15 -3.34 -0.76
N GLY A 62 7.39 -2.54 -1.78
CA GLY A 62 8.66 -1.91 -2.09
C GLY A 62 9.07 -0.84 -1.09
N LYS A 63 9.90 0.11 -1.53
CA LYS A 63 10.46 1.19 -0.71
C LYS A 63 9.61 2.45 -0.80
N ARG A 64 9.59 3.25 0.26
CA ARG A 64 8.92 4.56 0.33
C ARG A 64 7.43 4.52 -0.05
N VAL A 65 6.80 3.36 0.14
CA VAL A 65 5.37 3.18 -0.06
C VAL A 65 4.60 3.74 1.13
N ASN A 66 3.50 4.43 0.88
CA ASN A 66 2.57 4.82 1.94
C ASN A 66 1.22 4.12 1.76
N ILE A 67 0.79 3.39 2.78
CA ILE A 67 -0.54 2.77 2.86
C ILE A 67 -1.32 3.56 3.92
N GLN A 68 -2.23 4.41 3.45
CA GLN A 68 -2.91 5.39 4.31
C GLN A 68 -4.06 4.77 5.10
N ASP A 69 -4.50 5.50 6.13
CA ASP A 69 -5.39 5.02 7.18
C ASP A 69 -6.61 4.24 6.66
N GLY A 70 -6.95 3.15 7.34
CA GLY A 70 -8.12 2.32 7.05
C GLY A 70 -8.04 1.46 5.79
N THR A 71 -6.90 1.43 5.11
CA THR A 71 -6.69 0.63 3.88
C THR A 71 -6.59 -0.86 4.20
N ILE A 72 -7.21 -1.68 3.36
CA ILE A 72 -7.11 -3.14 3.41
C ILE A 72 -6.25 -3.63 2.24
N VAL A 73 -5.22 -4.42 2.54
CA VAL A 73 -4.39 -5.11 1.55
C VAL A 73 -4.49 -6.62 1.77
N HIS A 74 -4.93 -7.34 0.76
CA HIS A 74 -5.11 -8.79 0.85
C HIS A 74 -4.72 -9.50 -0.45
N VAL A 75 -4.82 -10.82 -0.46
CA VAL A 75 -4.36 -11.71 -1.52
C VAL A 75 -5.44 -12.71 -1.92
N ASN A 76 -5.26 -13.38 -3.07
CA ASN A 76 -6.13 -14.46 -3.51
C ASN A 76 -5.43 -15.82 -3.30
N ALA A 77 -6.14 -16.77 -2.71
CA ALA A 77 -5.61 -18.09 -2.40
C ALA A 77 -5.14 -18.82 -3.66
N GLY A 78 -3.86 -19.20 -3.69
CA GLY A 78 -3.28 -20.05 -4.73
C GLY A 78 -3.23 -19.44 -6.14
N LYS A 79 -3.54 -18.16 -6.29
CA LYS A 79 -3.52 -17.45 -7.58
C LYS A 79 -2.64 -16.21 -7.51
N GLU A 80 -3.25 -15.04 -7.36
CA GLU A 80 -2.54 -13.78 -7.43
C GLU A 80 -2.10 -13.32 -6.03
N PRO A 81 -0.80 -13.02 -5.83
CA PRO A 81 -0.31 -12.27 -4.69
C PRO A 81 -0.69 -10.79 -4.81
N THR A 82 -0.35 -9.99 -3.81
CA THR A 82 -0.35 -8.54 -3.94
C THR A 82 1.09 -8.03 -4.00
N ILE A 83 1.43 -7.36 -5.10
CA ILE A 83 2.76 -6.81 -5.34
C ILE A 83 2.66 -5.30 -5.48
N ILE A 84 3.40 -4.56 -4.65
CA ILE A 84 3.43 -3.10 -4.63
C ILE A 84 4.88 -2.67 -4.82
N GLY A 85 5.16 -1.96 -5.90
CA GLY A 85 6.47 -1.42 -6.24
C GLY A 85 6.92 -0.28 -5.35
N ASP A 86 7.98 0.42 -5.78
CA ASP A 86 8.57 1.53 -5.05
C ASP A 86 7.76 2.83 -5.23
N ASP A 87 7.82 3.74 -4.24
CA ASP A 87 7.22 5.08 -4.28
C ASP A 87 5.69 5.10 -4.53
N VAL A 88 5.00 3.99 -4.27
CA VAL A 88 3.55 3.86 -4.45
C VAL A 88 2.81 4.58 -3.32
N THR A 89 1.72 5.26 -3.68
CA THR A 89 0.77 5.84 -2.74
C THR A 89 -0.56 5.09 -2.81
N VAL A 90 -1.03 4.60 -1.66
CA VAL A 90 -2.38 4.05 -1.49
C VAL A 90 -3.15 4.94 -0.52
N GLY A 91 -4.15 5.64 -1.05
CA GLY A 91 -4.97 6.60 -0.30
C GLY A 91 -5.85 5.96 0.76
N HIS A 92 -6.33 6.78 1.70
CA HIS A 92 -7.15 6.35 2.84
C HIS A 92 -8.33 5.47 2.42
N ALA A 93 -8.65 4.46 3.23
CA ALA A 93 -9.79 3.55 3.07
C ALA A 93 -9.85 2.82 1.72
N ALA A 94 -8.73 2.68 1.01
CA ALA A 94 -8.67 1.90 -0.22
C ALA A 94 -8.71 0.39 0.03
N ILE A 95 -9.08 -0.37 -1.00
CA ILE A 95 -8.97 -1.83 -1.03
C ILE A 95 -8.01 -2.22 -2.14
N VAL A 96 -6.95 -2.94 -1.79
CA VAL A 96 -5.93 -3.47 -2.70
C VAL A 96 -5.92 -4.99 -2.54
N HIS A 97 -6.46 -5.69 -3.52
CA HIS A 97 -6.70 -7.12 -3.40
C HIS A 97 -6.10 -7.88 -4.59
N ALA A 98 -5.14 -8.77 -4.30
CA ALA A 98 -4.56 -9.72 -5.26
C ALA A 98 -4.15 -9.07 -6.60
N CYS A 99 -3.42 -7.95 -6.57
CA CYS A 99 -3.13 -7.12 -7.74
C CYS A 99 -1.68 -6.64 -7.76
N THR A 100 -1.28 -6.01 -8.85
CA THR A 100 0.07 -5.43 -9.00
C THR A 100 -0.02 -3.92 -9.17
N LEU A 101 0.64 -3.20 -8.29
CA LEU A 101 0.88 -1.77 -8.39
C LEU A 101 2.38 -1.58 -8.70
N MET A 102 2.70 -1.16 -9.92
CA MET A 102 4.10 -0.90 -10.30
C MET A 102 4.61 0.40 -9.67
N ASP A 103 5.89 0.68 -9.83
CA ASP A 103 6.54 1.84 -9.24
C ASP A 103 5.76 3.14 -9.49
N ARG A 104 5.70 3.99 -8.46
CA ARG A 104 5.02 5.28 -8.54
C ARG A 104 3.51 5.18 -8.84
N ALA A 105 2.87 4.01 -8.82
CA ALA A 105 1.42 3.91 -8.96
C ALA A 105 0.70 4.69 -7.85
N PHE A 106 -0.46 5.24 -8.16
CA PHE A 106 -1.25 6.02 -7.22
C PHE A 106 -2.69 5.50 -7.15
N VAL A 107 -3.09 5.07 -5.97
CA VAL A 107 -4.45 4.64 -5.66
C VAL A 107 -5.14 5.74 -4.85
N GLY A 108 -6.19 6.32 -5.40
CA GLY A 108 -6.97 7.38 -4.73
C GLY A 108 -7.72 6.88 -3.50
N MET A 109 -8.10 7.80 -2.60
CA MET A 109 -8.86 7.50 -1.37
C MET A 109 -10.13 6.72 -1.70
N GLY A 110 -10.41 5.64 -0.95
CA GLY A 110 -11.60 4.81 -1.13
C GLY A 110 -11.67 4.05 -2.46
N ALA A 111 -10.60 4.06 -3.27
CA ALA A 111 -10.58 3.28 -4.50
C ALA A 111 -10.40 1.78 -4.22
N THR A 112 -10.92 0.95 -5.11
CA THR A 112 -10.83 -0.52 -5.03
C THR A 112 -10.10 -1.06 -6.25
N VAL A 113 -9.02 -1.82 -6.04
CA VAL A 113 -8.24 -2.50 -7.07
C VAL A 113 -8.36 -4.00 -6.83
N LEU A 114 -8.89 -4.73 -7.82
CA LEU A 114 -9.30 -6.12 -7.67
C LEU A 114 -8.34 -7.11 -8.35
N ASP A 115 -8.63 -8.40 -8.17
CA ASP A 115 -7.79 -9.55 -8.50
C ASP A 115 -7.20 -9.51 -9.92
N GLY A 116 -5.89 -9.70 -10.02
CA GLY A 116 -5.18 -9.70 -11.29
C GLY A 116 -5.12 -8.34 -12.00
N ALA A 117 -5.67 -7.27 -11.39
CA ALA A 117 -5.54 -5.95 -11.96
C ALA A 117 -4.09 -5.43 -11.85
N VAL A 118 -3.71 -4.59 -12.79
CA VAL A 118 -2.37 -3.98 -12.84
C VAL A 118 -2.48 -2.48 -13.00
N ILE A 119 -1.76 -1.73 -12.17
CA ILE A 119 -1.50 -0.31 -12.40
C ILE A 119 -0.03 -0.17 -12.76
N GLU A 120 0.25 0.21 -14.00
CA GLU A 120 1.61 0.39 -14.50
C GLU A 120 2.29 1.61 -13.90
N GLU A 121 3.60 1.76 -14.17
CA GLU A 121 4.41 2.83 -13.60
C GLU A 121 3.76 4.21 -13.76
N GLY A 122 3.61 4.92 -12.65
CA GLY A 122 3.01 6.25 -12.64
C GLY A 122 1.51 6.28 -12.98
N GLY A 123 0.86 5.14 -13.21
CA GLY A 123 -0.57 5.07 -13.42
C GLY A 123 -1.37 5.48 -12.18
N VAL A 124 -2.55 6.06 -12.38
CA VAL A 124 -3.39 6.64 -11.32
C VAL A 124 -4.83 6.13 -11.44
N ILE A 125 -5.35 5.58 -10.35
CA ILE A 125 -6.79 5.41 -10.17
C ILE A 125 -7.34 6.49 -9.24
N ALA A 126 -8.37 7.21 -9.66
CA ALA A 126 -8.97 8.31 -8.90
C ALA A 126 -9.71 7.80 -7.65
N ALA A 127 -9.94 8.72 -6.69
CA ALA A 127 -10.68 8.42 -5.46
C ALA A 127 -12.07 7.83 -5.74
N GLY A 128 -12.50 6.85 -4.93
CA GLY A 128 -13.80 6.19 -5.01
C GLY A 128 -14.01 5.33 -6.28
N SER A 129 -12.98 5.12 -7.07
CA SER A 129 -13.07 4.36 -8.32
C SER A 129 -12.84 2.85 -8.10
N VAL A 130 -13.37 2.02 -8.98
CA VAL A 130 -13.21 0.56 -8.95
C VAL A 130 -12.51 0.08 -10.20
N LEU A 131 -11.31 -0.50 -10.06
CA LEU A 131 -10.61 -1.22 -11.13
C LEU A 131 -11.00 -2.69 -11.08
N PRO A 132 -11.79 -3.18 -12.04
CA PRO A 132 -12.27 -4.56 -12.04
C PRO A 132 -11.16 -5.59 -12.20
N PRO A 133 -11.42 -6.88 -11.90
CA PRO A 133 -10.45 -7.96 -12.04
C PRO A 133 -9.82 -8.00 -13.44
N GLY A 134 -8.50 -8.25 -13.48
CA GLY A 134 -7.73 -8.39 -14.70
C GLY A 134 -7.59 -7.12 -15.55
N LYS A 135 -8.09 -5.97 -15.10
CA LYS A 135 -7.95 -4.72 -15.84
C LYS A 135 -6.58 -4.07 -15.62
N ARG A 136 -6.16 -3.30 -16.60
CA ARG A 136 -4.85 -2.65 -16.60
C ARG A 136 -5.00 -1.15 -16.82
N ILE A 137 -4.40 -0.38 -15.93
CA ILE A 137 -4.13 1.06 -16.12
C ILE A 137 -2.72 1.16 -16.69
N GLY A 138 -2.58 1.76 -17.86
CA GLY A 138 -1.29 1.96 -18.51
C GLY A 138 -0.44 3.00 -17.79
N ALA A 139 0.85 3.03 -18.19
CA ALA A 139 1.79 3.99 -17.62
C ALA A 139 1.30 5.44 -17.80
N MET A 140 1.39 6.24 -16.73
CA MET A 140 0.98 7.65 -16.71
C MET A 140 -0.51 7.89 -17.02
N GLU A 141 -1.35 6.88 -17.07
CA GLU A 141 -2.79 7.04 -17.31
C GLU A 141 -3.54 7.38 -16.01
N LEU A 142 -4.52 8.27 -16.13
CA LEU A 142 -5.53 8.56 -15.10
C LEU A 142 -6.84 7.87 -15.46
N TRP A 143 -7.30 7.01 -14.57
CA TRP A 143 -8.59 6.33 -14.68
C TRP A 143 -9.53 6.73 -13.53
N MET A 144 -10.83 6.81 -13.81
CA MET A 144 -11.86 7.10 -12.80
C MET A 144 -13.19 6.42 -13.09
N GLY A 145 -14.01 6.29 -12.05
CA GLY A 145 -15.38 5.78 -12.10
C GLY A 145 -15.53 4.35 -11.56
N ASN A 146 -16.77 3.85 -11.58
CA ASN A 146 -17.12 2.48 -11.20
C ASN A 146 -18.03 1.87 -12.30
N PRO A 147 -17.51 0.99 -13.18
CA PRO A 147 -16.09 0.61 -13.30
C PRO A 147 -15.22 1.76 -13.83
N ALA A 148 -13.94 1.76 -13.42
CA ALA A 148 -12.98 2.78 -13.85
C ALA A 148 -12.72 2.71 -15.35
N LYS A 149 -12.58 3.88 -15.97
CA LYS A 149 -12.25 4.06 -17.39
C LYS A 149 -11.16 5.11 -17.55
N LEU A 150 -10.41 5.01 -18.63
CA LEU A 150 -9.39 6.00 -19.00
C LEU A 150 -10.03 7.38 -19.15
N VAL A 151 -9.46 8.37 -18.47
CA VAL A 151 -9.81 9.78 -18.59
C VAL A 151 -8.81 10.52 -19.48
N ARG A 152 -7.51 10.32 -19.20
CA ARG A 152 -6.41 10.94 -19.95
C ARG A 152 -5.07 10.35 -19.59
N VAL A 153 -4.06 10.62 -20.40
CA VAL A 153 -2.65 10.45 -20.06
C VAL A 153 -2.19 11.70 -19.29
N LEU A 154 -1.40 11.52 -18.25
CA LEU A 154 -0.86 12.60 -17.42
C LEU A 154 0.40 13.17 -18.08
N THR A 155 0.61 14.49 -17.95
CA THR A 155 1.91 15.10 -18.22
C THR A 155 2.87 14.85 -17.04
N GLU A 156 4.17 15.00 -17.28
CA GLU A 156 5.19 14.88 -16.20
C GLU A 156 4.93 15.89 -15.06
N GLU A 157 4.49 17.11 -15.38
CA GLU A 157 4.15 18.12 -14.38
C GLU A 157 2.97 17.69 -13.50
N GLN A 158 1.92 17.14 -14.10
CA GLN A 158 0.76 16.61 -13.39
C GLN A 158 1.17 15.42 -12.51
N ARG A 159 2.01 14.52 -13.04
CA ARG A 159 2.51 13.36 -12.30
C ARG A 159 3.36 13.75 -11.10
N ALA A 160 4.23 14.75 -11.24
CA ALA A 160 5.05 15.27 -10.14
C ALA A 160 4.22 15.70 -8.92
N GLY A 161 2.96 16.11 -9.14
CA GLY A 161 2.00 16.40 -8.06
C GLY A 161 1.70 15.18 -7.19
N PHE A 162 1.53 14.01 -7.80
CA PHE A 162 1.28 12.75 -7.11
C PHE A 162 2.55 12.23 -6.42
N ASP A 163 3.73 12.33 -7.06
CA ASP A 163 5.01 11.85 -6.54
C ASP A 163 5.42 12.52 -5.23
N ARG A 164 5.04 13.78 -5.04
CA ARG A 164 5.29 14.51 -3.78
C ARG A 164 4.64 13.83 -2.58
N THR A 165 3.53 13.11 -2.78
CA THR A 165 2.82 12.43 -1.69
C THR A 165 3.70 11.40 -1.02
N ALA A 166 4.35 10.50 -1.76
CA ALA A 166 5.22 9.47 -1.19
C ALA A 166 6.33 10.09 -0.34
N LYS A 167 7.01 11.14 -0.85
CA LYS A 167 8.07 11.86 -0.14
C LYS A 167 7.57 12.51 1.15
N ASN A 168 6.40 13.15 1.11
CA ASN A 168 5.80 13.80 2.27
C ASN A 168 5.46 12.78 3.36
N TYR A 169 4.96 11.61 2.99
CA TYR A 169 4.60 10.55 3.94
C TYR A 169 5.82 9.90 4.59
N VAL A 170 6.96 9.79 3.90
CA VAL A 170 8.23 9.38 4.54
C VAL A 170 8.63 10.35 5.66
N GLN A 171 8.57 11.66 5.39
CA GLN A 171 8.88 12.68 6.41
C GLN A 171 7.87 12.67 7.56
N LEU A 172 6.58 12.53 7.25
CA LEU A 172 5.52 12.48 8.24
C LEU A 172 5.66 11.26 9.15
N ALA A 173 5.98 10.10 8.60
CA ALA A 173 6.23 8.87 9.36
C ALA A 173 7.39 9.04 10.37
N GLY A 174 8.46 9.74 9.98
CA GLY A 174 9.55 10.10 10.89
C GLY A 174 9.07 10.95 12.09
N ARG A 175 8.21 11.93 11.83
CA ARG A 175 7.62 12.78 12.89
C ARG A 175 6.71 11.98 13.83
N HIS A 176 5.90 11.06 13.29
CA HIS A 176 5.06 10.18 14.10
C HIS A 176 5.90 9.25 14.98
N LYS A 177 6.98 8.67 14.45
CA LYS A 177 7.90 7.85 15.24
C LYS A 177 8.45 8.62 16.45
N LEU A 178 8.89 9.86 16.24
CA LEU A 178 9.42 10.71 17.32
C LEU A 178 8.34 11.03 18.36
N SER A 179 7.14 11.39 17.95
CA SER A 179 6.02 11.67 18.86
C SER A 179 5.63 10.46 19.70
N LEU A 180 5.62 9.27 19.11
CA LEU A 180 5.28 8.03 19.82
C LEU A 180 6.40 7.58 20.77
N ALA A 181 7.66 7.98 20.54
CA ALA A 181 8.79 7.65 21.40
C ALA A 181 8.93 8.57 22.62
N GLY A 182 8.39 9.77 22.54
CA GLY A 182 8.51 10.80 23.59
C GLY A 182 7.26 10.99 24.47
N GLY A 183 6.22 10.14 24.30
CA GLY A 183 4.97 10.19 25.06
C GLY A 183 4.94 9.22 26.23
#